data_a64dd45ee6b778803144ec87a2685468
#
_entry.id   a64dd45ee6b778803144ec87a2685468
#
_cell.length_a   1.000
_cell.length_b   1.000
_cell.length_c   1.000
_cell.angle_alpha   90.00
_cell.angle_beta   90.00
_cell.angle_gamma   90.00
#
_symmetry.space_group_name_H-M   'P 1'
#
loop_
_entity.id
_entity.type
_entity.pdbx_description
1 polymer ?
#
loop_
_entity_poly.entity_id
_entity_poly.type
_entity_poly.pdbx_seq_one_letter_code
_entity_poly.pdbx_strand_id
1 'polypeptide(L)'
;RFRIKGQAGDSIRLHFAERLESNGEIFTKNLRDAHCTDIYVVSGHEPQGATWAPSFVYHGFRYVEISGYPDAKVEDFTVEVVEDEMDHVGSFSCSDETLNQIIRNAFWGIRSNYKGMPVDCPQRNERQPWLGDHAMGCWGESMFFDNHAMYNKWARDIREAQREDGCIPDVAPAFWNYYSDNVTWPATLPLVCDMLFTNYGDKRPIEDNYPAIKKWVSHIREYYMTKDYIITKDKYGDWCVPPESLEMIHSQDPA
;
A
#
# COMPACT_ATOMS: atom_id res chain seq x y z
N ARG A 1 -15.64 6.25 -13.02
CA ARG A 1 -16.98 6.82 -13.27
C ARG A 1 -17.46 6.44 -14.68
N PHE A 2 -18.75 6.22 -14.84
CA PHE A 2 -19.34 6.01 -16.17
C PHE A 2 -20.69 6.71 -16.31
N ARG A 3 -21.10 6.96 -17.57
CA ARG A 3 -22.41 7.47 -17.89
C ARG A 3 -23.43 6.35 -17.77
N ILE A 4 -24.53 6.55 -17.05
CA ILE A 4 -25.54 5.52 -16.86
C ILE A 4 -26.34 5.34 -18.16
N LYS A 5 -26.43 4.09 -18.62
CA LYS A 5 -27.27 3.66 -19.76
C LYS A 5 -27.91 2.32 -19.42
N GLY A 6 -29.12 2.10 -19.87
CA GLY A 6 -29.87 0.86 -19.66
C GLY A 6 -31.29 1.12 -19.26
N GLN A 7 -32.02 0.05 -19.01
CA GLN A 7 -33.43 0.07 -18.55
C GLN A 7 -33.50 -0.25 -17.06
N ALA A 8 -34.57 0.10 -16.40
CA ALA A 8 -34.79 -0.23 -15.01
C ALA A 8 -34.60 -1.73 -14.76
N GLY A 9 -33.73 -2.05 -13.79
CA GLY A 9 -33.39 -3.43 -13.45
C GLY A 9 -32.13 -3.97 -14.14
N ASP A 10 -31.60 -3.30 -15.16
CA ASP A 10 -30.34 -3.71 -15.78
C ASP A 10 -29.20 -3.60 -14.77
N SER A 11 -28.32 -4.61 -14.74
CA SER A 11 -27.14 -4.64 -13.90
C SER A 11 -25.88 -4.38 -14.74
N ILE A 12 -25.22 -3.27 -14.48
CA ILE A 12 -23.93 -2.92 -15.09
C ILE A 12 -22.83 -3.38 -14.14
N ARG A 13 -21.93 -4.22 -14.65
CA ARG A 13 -20.82 -4.77 -13.87
C ARG A 13 -19.50 -4.30 -14.44
N LEU A 14 -18.63 -3.80 -13.57
CA LEU A 14 -17.24 -3.46 -13.84
C LEU A 14 -16.35 -4.42 -13.07
N HIS A 15 -15.54 -5.19 -13.78
CA HIS A 15 -14.59 -6.14 -13.18
C HIS A 15 -13.17 -5.73 -13.53
N PHE A 16 -12.34 -5.52 -12.51
CA PHE A 16 -11.03 -4.88 -12.62
C PHE A 16 -9.91 -5.90 -12.54
N ALA A 17 -8.86 -5.74 -13.37
CA ALA A 17 -7.68 -6.58 -13.36
C ALA A 17 -6.43 -5.83 -13.83
N GLU A 18 -5.26 -6.33 -13.47
CA GLU A 18 -3.97 -5.78 -13.87
C GLU A 18 -3.39 -6.46 -15.11
N ARG A 19 -3.84 -7.66 -15.43
CA ARG A 19 -3.31 -8.51 -16.50
C ARG A 19 -4.44 -9.14 -17.30
N LEU A 20 -4.09 -9.55 -18.53
CA LEU A 20 -4.94 -10.37 -19.39
C LEU A 20 -4.36 -11.77 -19.50
N GLU A 21 -5.23 -12.73 -19.69
CA GLU A 21 -4.89 -14.08 -20.16
C GLU A 21 -4.48 -14.03 -21.65
N SER A 22 -3.89 -15.11 -22.16
CA SER A 22 -3.46 -15.21 -23.55
C SER A 22 -4.63 -15.11 -24.57
N ASN A 23 -5.84 -15.42 -24.13
CA ASN A 23 -7.07 -15.31 -24.92
C ASN A 23 -7.72 -13.90 -24.86
N GLY A 24 -7.13 -12.96 -24.11
CA GLY A 24 -7.63 -11.60 -23.95
C GLY A 24 -8.62 -11.39 -22.80
N GLU A 25 -9.02 -12.44 -22.09
CA GLU A 25 -9.83 -12.32 -20.88
C GLU A 25 -9.01 -11.75 -19.73
N ILE A 26 -9.67 -11.18 -18.72
CA ILE A 26 -8.98 -10.66 -17.55
C ILE A 26 -8.40 -11.79 -16.70
N PHE A 27 -7.16 -11.58 -16.20
CA PHE A 27 -6.49 -12.47 -15.28
C PHE A 27 -6.71 -12.01 -13.84
N THR A 28 -7.31 -12.85 -12.99
CA THR A 28 -7.70 -12.50 -11.62
C THR A 28 -7.00 -13.32 -10.53
N LYS A 29 -6.24 -14.37 -10.88
CA LYS A 29 -5.59 -15.23 -9.88
C LYS A 29 -4.61 -14.49 -8.96
N ASN A 30 -3.98 -13.41 -9.44
CA ASN A 30 -3.09 -12.56 -8.64
C ASN A 30 -3.84 -11.68 -7.64
N LEU A 31 -5.15 -11.58 -7.75
CA LEU A 31 -6.00 -10.77 -6.84
C LEU A 31 -6.38 -11.54 -5.58
N ARG A 32 -5.99 -12.83 -5.47
CA ARG A 32 -6.38 -13.73 -4.38
C ARG A 32 -7.92 -13.81 -4.26
N ASP A 33 -8.50 -13.53 -3.09
CA ASP A 33 -9.94 -13.56 -2.84
C ASP A 33 -10.64 -12.21 -3.12
N ALA A 34 -9.92 -11.21 -3.64
CA ALA A 34 -10.52 -9.93 -3.94
C ALA A 34 -11.44 -10.04 -5.17
N HIS A 35 -12.71 -9.75 -4.98
CA HIS A 35 -13.68 -9.79 -6.10
C HIS A 35 -13.43 -8.70 -7.14
N CYS A 36 -12.86 -7.57 -6.77
CA CYS A 36 -12.52 -6.44 -7.64
C CYS A 36 -13.64 -6.10 -8.63
N THR A 37 -14.87 -6.05 -8.15
CA THR A 37 -16.07 -5.88 -8.98
C THR A 37 -17.01 -4.86 -8.37
N ASP A 38 -17.41 -3.88 -9.18
CA ASP A 38 -18.49 -2.96 -8.83
C ASP A 38 -19.72 -3.30 -9.66
N ILE A 39 -20.89 -3.19 -9.05
CA ILE A 39 -22.17 -3.45 -9.70
C ILE A 39 -23.08 -2.24 -9.49
N TYR A 40 -23.63 -1.72 -10.57
CA TYR A 40 -24.66 -0.70 -10.55
C TYR A 40 -25.95 -1.26 -11.13
N VAL A 41 -27.04 -1.12 -10.41
CA VAL A 41 -28.38 -1.51 -10.91
C VAL A 41 -29.12 -0.24 -11.32
N VAL A 42 -29.52 -0.19 -12.59
CA VAL A 42 -30.25 0.96 -13.14
C VAL A 42 -31.63 1.04 -12.51
N SER A 43 -31.95 2.17 -11.91
CA SER A 43 -33.26 2.39 -11.26
C SER A 43 -34.37 2.74 -12.22
N GLY A 44 -34.02 3.26 -13.39
CA GLY A 44 -34.97 3.82 -14.39
C GLY A 44 -35.43 5.24 -14.05
N HIS A 45 -34.91 5.83 -13.00
CA HIS A 45 -35.21 7.21 -12.54
C HIS A 45 -34.03 8.16 -12.68
N GLU A 46 -32.90 7.70 -13.24
CA GLU A 46 -31.73 8.51 -13.44
C GLU A 46 -31.99 9.67 -14.40
N PRO A 47 -31.57 10.89 -14.08
CA PRO A 47 -31.64 12.01 -15.01
C PRO A 47 -30.88 11.72 -16.31
N GLN A 48 -31.32 12.31 -17.40
CA GLN A 48 -30.60 12.18 -18.67
C GLN A 48 -29.14 12.64 -18.54
N GLY A 49 -28.23 11.78 -18.95
CA GLY A 49 -26.79 12.04 -18.86
C GLY A 49 -26.18 11.86 -17.46
N ALA A 50 -26.92 11.26 -16.53
CA ALA A 50 -26.39 10.93 -15.20
C ALA A 50 -25.16 10.05 -15.29
N THR A 51 -24.25 10.23 -14.35
CA THR A 51 -23.05 9.42 -14.19
C THR A 51 -23.01 8.78 -12.81
N TRP A 52 -22.34 7.65 -12.71
CA TRP A 52 -22.12 6.97 -11.45
C TRP A 52 -20.63 6.66 -11.23
N ALA A 53 -20.21 6.74 -9.99
CA ALA A 53 -18.93 6.25 -9.48
C ALA A 53 -19.17 5.58 -8.12
N PRO A 54 -18.44 4.51 -7.77
CA PRO A 54 -18.55 3.90 -6.45
C PRO A 54 -18.09 4.88 -5.37
N SER A 55 -18.65 4.77 -4.16
CA SER A 55 -18.24 5.53 -2.99
C SER A 55 -17.49 4.62 -2.03
N PHE A 56 -16.42 5.15 -1.40
CA PHE A 56 -15.61 4.43 -0.41
C PHE A 56 -14.93 3.16 -0.93
N VAL A 57 -14.72 3.07 -2.25
CA VAL A 57 -14.06 1.96 -2.93
C VAL A 57 -13.02 2.52 -3.90
N TYR A 58 -11.88 1.85 -3.99
CA TYR A 58 -10.88 2.06 -5.02
C TYR A 58 -10.32 0.72 -5.52
N HIS A 59 -9.80 0.72 -6.73
CA HIS A 59 -9.20 -0.45 -7.36
C HIS A 59 -7.84 -0.10 -7.96
N GLY A 60 -6.88 -1.02 -7.84
CA GLY A 60 -5.66 -1.01 -8.63
C GLY A 60 -5.89 -1.84 -9.90
N PHE A 61 -5.78 -1.25 -11.08
CA PHE A 61 -6.09 -1.97 -12.33
C PHE A 61 -5.41 -1.35 -13.55
N ARG A 62 -5.34 -2.14 -14.60
CA ARG A 62 -4.98 -1.72 -15.97
C ARG A 62 -6.10 -2.00 -16.98
N TYR A 63 -6.95 -2.97 -16.66
CA TYR A 63 -8.04 -3.43 -17.52
C TYR A 63 -9.33 -3.47 -16.74
N VAL A 64 -10.42 -3.17 -17.44
CA VAL A 64 -11.79 -3.27 -16.90
C VAL A 64 -12.62 -4.05 -17.88
N GLU A 65 -13.16 -5.18 -17.44
CA GLU A 65 -14.20 -5.90 -18.16
C GLU A 65 -15.55 -5.31 -17.81
N ILE A 66 -16.34 -4.98 -18.83
CA ILE A 66 -17.64 -4.34 -18.67
C ILE A 66 -18.71 -5.28 -19.20
N SER A 67 -19.72 -5.58 -18.39
CA SER A 67 -20.88 -6.37 -18.81
C SER A 67 -22.19 -5.70 -18.40
N GLY A 68 -23.27 -6.03 -19.12
CA GLY A 68 -24.59 -5.43 -18.89
C GLY A 68 -24.72 -3.96 -19.31
N TYR A 69 -23.76 -3.42 -20.05
CA TYR A 69 -23.78 -2.03 -20.53
C TYR A 69 -24.04 -2.01 -22.04
N PRO A 70 -25.17 -1.43 -22.50
CA PRO A 70 -25.51 -1.42 -23.91
C PRO A 70 -24.60 -0.47 -24.69
N ASP A 71 -24.16 -0.93 -25.89
CA ASP A 71 -23.38 -0.12 -26.84
C ASP A 71 -22.22 0.63 -26.17
N ALA A 72 -21.39 -0.09 -25.36
CA ALA A 72 -20.29 0.47 -24.61
C ALA A 72 -19.27 1.18 -25.53
N LYS A 73 -18.96 2.42 -25.22
CA LYS A 73 -17.93 3.22 -25.88
C LYS A 73 -16.93 3.73 -24.84
N VAL A 74 -15.69 3.91 -25.22
CA VAL A 74 -14.63 4.41 -24.33
C VAL A 74 -15.03 5.77 -23.71
N GLU A 75 -15.70 6.62 -24.48
CA GLU A 75 -16.13 7.96 -24.06
C GLU A 75 -17.22 7.94 -22.97
N ASP A 76 -17.85 6.80 -22.74
CA ASP A 76 -18.83 6.64 -21.65
C ASP A 76 -18.16 6.47 -20.28
N PHE A 77 -16.84 6.20 -20.25
CA PHE A 77 -16.10 5.87 -19.04
C PHE A 77 -14.99 6.90 -18.78
N THR A 78 -14.82 7.25 -17.51
CA THR A 78 -13.72 8.10 -17.04
C THR A 78 -12.98 7.39 -15.90
N VAL A 79 -11.68 7.23 -16.04
CA VAL A 79 -10.82 6.77 -14.95
C VAL A 79 -10.49 7.97 -14.07
N GLU A 80 -10.69 7.82 -12.78
CA GLU A 80 -10.37 8.83 -11.77
C GLU A 80 -9.25 8.29 -10.88
N VAL A 81 -8.19 9.07 -10.70
CA VAL A 81 -7.14 8.74 -9.74
C VAL A 81 -7.62 9.19 -8.37
N VAL A 82 -7.65 8.25 -7.42
CA VAL A 82 -8.01 8.50 -6.03
C VAL A 82 -6.75 8.34 -5.19
N GLU A 83 -6.34 9.40 -4.53
CA GLU A 83 -5.12 9.45 -3.74
C GLU A 83 -5.28 10.40 -2.55
N ASP A 84 -4.36 10.33 -1.60
CA ASP A 84 -4.22 11.38 -0.60
C ASP A 84 -3.69 12.65 -1.26
N GLU A 85 -4.24 13.80 -0.90
CA GLU A 85 -3.78 15.09 -1.40
C GLU A 85 -2.40 15.40 -0.80
N MET A 86 -1.38 15.40 -1.67
CA MET A 86 0.01 15.69 -1.33
C MET A 86 0.67 16.49 -2.44
N ASP A 87 1.51 17.44 -2.07
CA ASP A 87 2.34 18.15 -3.04
C ASP A 87 3.39 17.21 -3.65
N HIS A 88 3.57 17.32 -4.97
CA HIS A 88 4.66 16.68 -5.67
C HIS A 88 5.89 17.58 -5.58
N VAL A 89 6.91 17.15 -4.83
CA VAL A 89 8.07 17.98 -4.49
C VAL A 89 9.32 17.66 -5.30
N GLY A 90 9.31 16.55 -6.05
CA GLY A 90 10.47 16.12 -6.83
C GLY A 90 10.14 15.63 -8.23
N SER A 91 11.15 15.68 -9.09
CA SER A 91 11.09 15.13 -10.43
C SER A 91 12.46 14.57 -10.82
N PHE A 92 12.46 13.58 -11.71
CA PHE A 92 13.67 12.97 -12.24
C PHE A 92 13.59 12.84 -13.75
N SER A 93 14.68 13.16 -14.43
CA SER A 93 14.85 12.96 -15.86
C SER A 93 16.34 12.78 -16.19
N CYS A 94 16.66 11.82 -17.05
CA CYS A 94 18.01 11.57 -17.56
C CYS A 94 17.98 11.11 -19.02
N SER A 95 19.15 10.89 -19.62
CA SER A 95 19.27 10.43 -21.02
C SER A 95 18.92 8.96 -21.23
N ASP A 96 18.80 8.16 -20.17
CA ASP A 96 18.41 6.75 -20.25
C ASP A 96 16.90 6.62 -20.04
N GLU A 97 16.19 6.21 -21.09
CA GLU A 97 14.72 6.09 -21.05
C GLU A 97 14.26 4.92 -20.17
N THR A 98 15.08 3.90 -19.97
CA THR A 98 14.76 2.79 -19.06
C THR A 98 14.72 3.28 -17.61
N LEU A 99 15.70 4.09 -17.20
CA LEU A 99 15.72 4.71 -15.88
C LEU A 99 14.53 5.67 -15.69
N ASN A 100 14.23 6.49 -16.71
CA ASN A 100 13.06 7.36 -16.66
C ASN A 100 11.76 6.56 -16.48
N GLN A 101 11.64 5.41 -17.17
CA GLN A 101 10.45 4.55 -17.03
C GLN A 101 10.38 3.88 -15.64
N ILE A 102 11.51 3.44 -15.09
CA ILE A 102 11.58 2.88 -13.73
C ILE A 102 11.07 3.90 -12.71
N ILE A 103 11.54 5.14 -12.80
CA ILE A 103 11.11 6.22 -11.91
C ILE A 103 9.62 6.55 -12.07
N ARG A 104 9.11 6.62 -13.31
CA ARG A 104 7.67 6.80 -13.55
C ARG A 104 6.84 5.66 -12.93
N ASN A 105 7.31 4.43 -13.04
CA ASN A 105 6.63 3.28 -12.44
C ASN A 105 6.64 3.34 -10.90
N ALA A 106 7.79 3.70 -10.31
CA ALA A 106 7.92 3.89 -8.86
C ALA A 106 6.98 5.00 -8.37
N PHE A 107 6.95 6.14 -9.06
CA PHE A 107 6.04 7.25 -8.73
C PHE A 107 4.57 6.80 -8.70
N TRP A 108 4.12 6.07 -9.72
CA TRP A 108 2.76 5.54 -9.76
C TRP A 108 2.51 4.46 -8.69
N GLY A 109 3.51 3.62 -8.40
CA GLY A 109 3.43 2.64 -7.32
C GLY A 109 3.21 3.29 -5.96
N ILE A 110 4.03 4.29 -5.63
CA ILE A 110 3.91 5.07 -4.39
C ILE A 110 2.53 5.74 -4.30
N ARG A 111 2.18 6.50 -5.32
CA ARG A 111 0.92 7.25 -5.42
C ARG A 111 -0.32 6.38 -5.21
N SER A 112 -0.32 5.17 -5.78
CA SER A 112 -1.44 4.25 -5.67
C SER A 112 -1.56 3.59 -4.30
N ASN A 113 -0.51 3.65 -3.47
CA ASN A 113 -0.46 3.03 -2.15
C ASN A 113 -0.60 4.02 -0.98
N TYR A 114 -0.86 5.30 -1.25
CA TYR A 114 -1.19 6.28 -0.22
C TYR A 114 -2.71 6.40 -0.07
N LYS A 115 -3.24 5.95 1.06
CA LYS A 115 -4.69 5.87 1.36
C LYS A 115 -4.98 6.23 2.83
N GLY A 116 -4.56 7.44 3.27
CA GLY A 116 -4.60 7.88 4.65
C GLY A 116 -3.52 7.23 5.53
N MET A 117 -2.79 6.30 4.97
CA MET A 117 -1.65 5.57 5.49
C MET A 117 -0.93 4.90 4.31
N PRO A 118 0.35 4.55 4.43
CA PRO A 118 1.02 3.73 3.42
C PRO A 118 0.44 2.31 3.46
N VAL A 119 0.10 1.74 2.29
CA VAL A 119 -0.40 0.37 2.18
C VAL A 119 0.44 -0.44 1.20
N ASP A 120 0.46 -1.76 1.36
CA ASP A 120 1.28 -2.67 0.57
C ASP A 120 0.83 -2.81 -0.89
N CYS A 121 -0.45 -2.69 -1.16
CA CYS A 121 -1.00 -2.91 -2.49
C CYS A 121 -2.37 -2.27 -2.70
N PRO A 122 -2.71 -1.82 -3.93
CA PRO A 122 -4.01 -1.20 -4.22
C PRO A 122 -5.05 -2.18 -4.78
N GLN A 123 -4.67 -3.41 -5.21
CA GLN A 123 -5.50 -4.23 -6.09
C GLN A 123 -6.09 -5.49 -5.45
N ARG A 124 -5.39 -6.13 -4.52
CA ARG A 124 -5.81 -7.42 -3.94
C ARG A 124 -6.43 -7.27 -2.55
N ASN A 125 -6.83 -8.37 -1.93
CA ASN A 125 -7.51 -8.38 -0.63
C ASN A 125 -6.61 -8.14 0.59
N GLU A 126 -5.39 -7.67 0.44
CA GLU A 126 -4.47 -7.31 1.51
C GLU A 126 -4.67 -5.87 1.96
N ARG A 127 -4.10 -4.88 1.27
CA ARG A 127 -4.29 -3.44 1.52
C ARG A 127 -4.02 -3.05 2.97
N GLN A 128 -2.90 -3.55 3.50
CA GLN A 128 -2.51 -3.35 4.89
C GLN A 128 -1.31 -2.40 5.01
N PRO A 129 -1.25 -1.63 6.08
CA PRO A 129 -0.09 -0.78 6.35
C PRO A 129 1.05 -1.59 6.97
N TRP A 130 1.65 -2.47 6.16
CA TRP A 130 2.80 -3.26 6.55
C TRP A 130 4.00 -2.37 6.86
N LEU A 131 4.60 -2.57 8.02
CA LEU A 131 5.69 -1.71 8.45
C LEU A 131 6.93 -1.90 7.59
N GLY A 132 7.32 -3.15 7.33
CA GLY A 132 8.51 -3.47 6.57
C GLY A 132 8.56 -2.87 5.17
N ASP A 133 7.42 -2.86 4.48
CA ASP A 133 7.29 -2.37 3.11
C ASP A 133 7.73 -0.91 2.95
N HIS A 134 7.46 -0.09 3.97
CA HIS A 134 7.77 1.34 3.95
C HIS A 134 8.97 1.74 4.81
N ALA A 135 9.63 0.80 5.50
CA ALA A 135 10.76 1.07 6.38
C ALA A 135 11.88 1.83 5.67
N MET A 136 12.30 1.32 4.51
CA MET A 136 13.33 1.95 3.68
C MET A 136 12.75 2.81 2.57
N GLY A 137 11.53 2.49 2.12
CA GLY A 137 10.84 3.21 1.05
C GLY A 137 10.59 4.68 1.38
N CYS A 138 10.28 5.00 2.63
CA CYS A 138 9.90 6.35 3.07
C CYS A 138 10.91 7.45 2.68
N TRP A 139 12.20 7.14 2.63
CA TRP A 139 13.26 8.06 2.19
C TRP A 139 13.15 8.40 0.71
N GLY A 140 12.97 7.39 -0.15
CA GLY A 140 12.79 7.60 -1.59
C GLY A 140 11.45 8.25 -1.92
N GLU A 141 10.42 7.89 -1.20
CA GLU A 141 9.07 8.43 -1.36
C GLU A 141 9.02 9.92 -1.07
N SER A 142 9.70 10.38 0.00
CA SER A 142 9.79 11.79 0.38
C SER A 142 10.55 12.68 -0.62
N MET A 143 11.26 12.08 -1.57
CA MET A 143 11.88 12.81 -2.68
C MET A 143 10.87 13.22 -3.76
N PHE A 144 9.71 12.56 -3.82
CA PHE A 144 8.67 12.82 -4.81
C PHE A 144 7.42 13.47 -4.24
N PHE A 145 7.11 13.18 -2.97
CA PHE A 145 5.88 13.64 -2.31
C PHE A 145 6.19 14.33 -0.99
N ASP A 146 5.48 15.42 -0.70
CA ASP A 146 5.45 15.97 0.67
C ASP A 146 4.60 15.07 1.56
N ASN A 147 5.21 13.98 1.99
CA ASN A 147 4.56 12.95 2.80
C ASN A 147 4.73 13.17 4.32
N HIS A 148 5.21 14.35 4.74
CA HIS A 148 5.48 14.68 6.14
C HIS A 148 4.27 14.41 7.05
N ALA A 149 3.09 14.95 6.70
CA ALA A 149 1.89 14.81 7.52
C ALA A 149 1.43 13.35 7.65
N MET A 150 1.48 12.59 6.55
CA MET A 150 1.10 11.19 6.51
C MET A 150 2.03 10.33 7.38
N TYR A 151 3.34 10.47 7.21
CA TYR A 151 4.31 9.68 7.99
C TYR A 151 4.34 10.08 9.46
N ASN A 152 4.11 11.35 9.79
CA ASN A 152 3.96 11.80 11.18
C ASN A 152 2.73 11.14 11.84
N LYS A 153 1.60 11.13 11.14
CA LYS A 153 0.39 10.42 11.58
C LYS A 153 0.67 8.92 11.73
N TRP A 154 1.34 8.31 10.77
CA TRP A 154 1.63 6.87 10.79
C TRP A 154 2.59 6.46 11.92
N ALA A 155 3.61 7.25 12.22
CA ALA A 155 4.46 7.03 13.39
C ALA A 155 3.66 6.99 14.71
N ARG A 156 2.65 7.87 14.82
CA ARG A 156 1.71 7.84 15.95
C ARG A 156 0.85 6.57 15.95
N ASP A 157 0.32 6.15 14.82
CA ASP A 157 -0.48 4.92 14.71
C ASP A 157 0.33 3.69 15.15
N ILE A 158 1.62 3.62 14.74
CA ILE A 158 2.53 2.55 15.17
C ILE A 158 2.73 2.56 16.68
N ARG A 159 2.98 3.73 17.27
CA ARG A 159 3.11 3.89 18.71
C ARG A 159 1.85 3.47 19.46
N GLU A 160 0.67 3.90 19.00
CA GLU A 160 -0.62 3.59 19.63
C GLU A 160 -0.98 2.10 19.54
N ALA A 161 -0.42 1.39 18.55
CA ALA A 161 -0.57 -0.06 18.41
C ALA A 161 0.42 -0.88 19.26
N GLN A 162 1.39 -0.24 19.93
CA GLN A 162 2.38 -0.95 20.75
C GLN A 162 1.73 -1.59 21.98
N ARG A 163 2.06 -2.85 22.25
CA ARG A 163 1.62 -3.58 23.44
C ARG A 163 2.33 -3.14 24.72
N GLU A 164 1.75 -3.52 25.86
CA GLU A 164 2.34 -3.22 27.18
C GLU A 164 3.71 -3.86 27.40
N ASP A 165 3.98 -5.02 26.79
CA ASP A 165 5.26 -5.70 26.84
C ASP A 165 6.34 -5.03 25.96
N GLY A 166 5.95 -4.10 25.08
CA GLY A 166 6.85 -3.39 24.18
C GLY A 166 6.82 -3.87 22.75
N CYS A 167 6.15 -4.98 22.47
CA CYS A 167 6.00 -5.50 21.11
C CYS A 167 5.24 -4.52 20.20
N ILE A 168 5.78 -4.26 19.02
CA ILE A 168 5.16 -3.45 17.96
C ILE A 168 4.59 -4.43 16.92
N PRO A 169 3.38 -4.17 16.36
CA PRO A 169 2.78 -5.06 15.37
C PRO A 169 3.53 -5.02 14.03
N ASP A 170 3.20 -5.98 13.18
CA ASP A 170 3.72 -6.06 11.81
C ASP A 170 3.01 -5.07 10.87
N VAL A 171 1.78 -4.68 11.22
CA VAL A 171 0.94 -3.70 10.51
C VAL A 171 0.39 -2.67 11.49
N ALA A 172 0.33 -1.41 11.12
CA ALA A 172 -0.25 -0.34 11.95
C ALA A 172 -0.94 0.73 11.07
N PRO A 173 -2.20 1.12 11.37
CA PRO A 173 -3.03 0.60 12.47
C PRO A 173 -3.17 -0.92 12.43
N ALA A 174 -3.23 -1.56 13.58
CA ALA A 174 -3.27 -3.01 13.69
C ALA A 174 -4.67 -3.57 13.36
N PHE A 175 -5.11 -3.40 12.11
CA PHE A 175 -6.38 -3.95 11.62
C PHE A 175 -6.37 -5.49 11.69
N TRP A 176 -5.28 -6.12 11.23
CA TRP A 176 -4.98 -7.51 11.50
C TRP A 176 -4.14 -7.62 12.76
N ASN A 177 -4.49 -8.55 13.63
CA ASN A 177 -3.79 -8.75 14.89
C ASN A 177 -2.47 -9.51 14.68
N TYR A 178 -1.56 -8.93 13.90
CA TYR A 178 -0.25 -9.48 13.62
C TYR A 178 0.81 -8.87 14.52
N TYR A 179 1.17 -9.63 15.55
CA TYR A 179 2.25 -9.34 16.46
C TYR A 179 3.20 -10.54 16.46
N SER A 180 3.96 -10.68 15.37
CA SER A 180 4.88 -11.81 15.21
C SER A 180 6.14 -11.66 16.04
N ASP A 181 6.32 -10.48 16.63
CA ASP A 181 7.43 -10.17 17.51
C ASP A 181 8.79 -10.33 16.82
N ASN A 182 8.97 -9.56 15.78
CA ASN A 182 10.18 -9.47 14.98
C ASN A 182 10.88 -8.11 15.16
N VAL A 183 12.00 -7.92 14.49
CA VAL A 183 12.80 -6.71 14.61
C VAL A 183 12.72 -5.84 13.36
N THR A 184 12.77 -6.46 12.17
CA THR A 184 12.87 -5.76 10.89
C THR A 184 11.66 -4.87 10.61
N TRP A 185 10.45 -5.37 10.78
CA TRP A 185 9.23 -4.56 10.55
C TRP A 185 9.05 -3.47 11.60
N PRO A 186 9.14 -3.75 12.92
CA PRO A 186 9.05 -2.73 13.96
C PRO A 186 10.11 -1.63 13.90
N ALA A 187 11.28 -1.89 13.30
CA ALA A 187 12.32 -0.88 13.07
C ALA A 187 11.82 0.32 12.24
N THR A 188 10.71 0.18 11.56
CA THR A 188 10.05 1.28 10.82
C THR A 188 9.75 2.48 11.71
N LEU A 189 9.38 2.29 12.97
CA LEU A 189 9.09 3.41 13.86
C LEU A 189 10.30 4.36 14.04
N PRO A 190 11.47 3.92 14.46
CA PRO A 190 12.65 4.80 14.54
C PRO A 190 13.09 5.30 13.15
N LEU A 191 13.01 4.50 12.09
CA LEU A 191 13.43 4.89 10.74
C LEU A 191 12.55 6.02 10.18
N VAL A 192 11.24 5.95 10.35
CA VAL A 192 10.32 7.01 9.94
C VAL A 192 10.56 8.29 10.74
N CYS A 193 10.80 8.19 12.05
CA CYS A 193 11.15 9.35 12.87
C CYS A 193 12.46 10.02 12.42
N ASP A 194 13.46 9.21 12.05
CA ASP A 194 14.74 9.71 11.52
C ASP A 194 14.56 10.36 10.15
N MET A 195 13.78 9.76 9.26
CA MET A 195 13.44 10.35 7.96
C MET A 195 12.75 11.71 8.12
N LEU A 196 11.75 11.81 8.99
CA LEU A 196 11.04 13.06 9.26
C LEU A 196 11.96 14.15 9.81
N PHE A 197 12.90 13.78 10.67
CA PHE A 197 13.90 14.73 11.17
C PHE A 197 14.88 15.15 10.07
N THR A 198 15.41 14.20 9.33
CA THR A 198 16.46 14.47 8.33
C THR A 198 15.93 15.25 7.12
N ASN A 199 14.75 14.89 6.61
CA ASN A 199 14.22 15.50 5.40
C ASN A 199 13.40 16.76 5.66
N TYR A 200 12.75 16.86 6.84
CA TYR A 200 11.86 17.99 7.18
C TYR A 200 12.33 18.82 8.38
N GLY A 201 13.38 18.42 9.08
CA GLY A 201 13.87 19.09 10.29
C GLY A 201 12.91 18.97 11.48
N ASP A 202 11.92 18.08 11.42
CA ASP A 202 10.90 17.94 12.46
C ASP A 202 11.35 16.98 13.56
N LYS A 203 11.61 17.53 14.75
CA LYS A 203 12.03 16.76 15.94
C LYS A 203 10.88 16.13 16.72
N ARG A 204 9.66 16.62 16.52
CA ARG A 204 8.48 16.17 17.30
C ARG A 204 8.23 14.67 17.18
N PRO A 205 8.32 14.05 15.99
CA PRO A 205 8.15 12.59 15.87
C PRO A 205 9.16 11.80 16.72
N ILE A 206 10.40 12.28 16.83
CA ILE A 206 11.42 11.64 17.67
C ILE A 206 11.03 11.80 19.15
N GLU A 207 10.73 13.02 19.58
CA GLU A 207 10.38 13.36 20.96
C GLU A 207 9.15 12.57 21.43
N ASP A 208 8.09 12.57 20.61
CA ASP A 208 6.81 11.91 20.90
C ASP A 208 6.90 10.39 20.94
N ASN A 209 7.75 9.80 20.09
CA ASN A 209 7.85 8.34 19.95
C ASN A 209 9.04 7.73 20.71
N TYR A 210 9.94 8.56 21.27
CA TYR A 210 11.10 8.07 22.01
C TYR A 210 10.77 7.07 23.14
N PRO A 211 9.72 7.29 23.96
CA PRO A 211 9.35 6.31 24.98
C PRO A 211 8.96 4.96 24.42
N ALA A 212 8.24 4.95 23.29
CA ALA A 212 7.82 3.71 22.61
C ALA A 212 9.00 2.99 21.96
N ILE A 213 9.89 3.73 21.31
CA ILE A 213 11.13 3.18 20.73
C ILE A 213 12.02 2.57 21.82
N LYS A 214 12.21 3.27 22.94
CA LYS A 214 12.98 2.78 24.08
C LYS A 214 12.37 1.51 24.66
N LYS A 215 11.05 1.47 24.80
CA LYS A 215 10.33 0.30 25.31
C LYS A 215 10.50 -0.91 24.39
N TRP A 216 10.38 -0.72 23.09
CA TRP A 216 10.61 -1.76 22.08
C TRP A 216 12.05 -2.26 22.08
N VAL A 217 13.05 -1.37 22.13
CA VAL A 217 14.46 -1.77 22.23
C VAL A 217 14.74 -2.54 23.52
N SER A 218 14.10 -2.16 24.64
CA SER A 218 14.22 -2.90 25.90
C SER A 218 13.63 -4.30 25.81
N HIS A 219 12.47 -4.44 25.16
CA HIS A 219 11.82 -5.72 24.86
C HIS A 219 12.75 -6.64 24.04
N ILE A 220 13.34 -6.13 22.95
CA ILE A 220 14.31 -6.91 22.14
C ILE A 220 15.50 -7.38 22.98
N ARG A 221 16.05 -6.48 23.78
CA ARG A 221 17.22 -6.79 24.63
C ARG A 221 16.91 -7.86 25.67
N GLU A 222 15.72 -7.86 26.21
CA GLU A 222 15.29 -8.81 27.22
C GLU A 222 15.01 -10.20 26.64
N TYR A 223 14.32 -10.26 25.48
CA TYR A 223 13.76 -11.52 24.96
C TYR A 223 14.58 -12.14 23.84
N TYR A 224 15.33 -11.35 23.05
CA TYR A 224 15.94 -11.83 21.79
C TYR A 224 17.43 -11.54 21.66
N MET A 225 18.02 -10.78 22.53
CA MET A 225 19.44 -10.41 22.43
C MET A 225 20.30 -11.34 23.28
N THR A 226 21.36 -11.89 22.69
CA THR A 226 22.37 -12.65 23.41
C THR A 226 23.27 -11.74 24.25
N LYS A 227 24.12 -12.36 25.08
CA LYS A 227 25.15 -11.63 25.85
C LYS A 227 26.16 -10.91 24.95
N ASP A 228 26.33 -11.38 23.71
CA ASP A 228 27.22 -10.78 22.71
C ASP A 228 26.50 -9.74 21.83
N TYR A 229 25.32 -9.28 22.26
CA TYR A 229 24.49 -8.29 21.56
C TYR A 229 23.99 -8.72 20.19
N ILE A 230 23.88 -10.03 19.94
CA ILE A 230 23.30 -10.58 18.71
C ILE A 230 21.81 -10.82 18.91
N ILE A 231 20.99 -10.34 18.00
CA ILE A 231 19.56 -10.63 17.97
C ILE A 231 19.36 -12.00 17.33
N THR A 232 18.60 -12.87 18.01
CA THR A 232 18.43 -14.28 17.62
C THR A 232 17.06 -14.60 17.04
N LYS A 233 16.17 -13.62 16.95
CA LYS A 233 14.82 -13.81 16.43
C LYS A 233 14.46 -12.69 15.46
N ASP A 234 14.09 -13.08 14.27
CA ASP A 234 13.33 -12.28 13.33
C ASP A 234 12.42 -13.23 12.53
N LYS A 235 11.23 -12.78 12.16
CA LYS A 235 10.29 -13.61 11.39
C LYS A 235 10.52 -13.49 9.88
N TYR A 236 10.85 -12.29 9.45
CA TYR A 236 10.85 -11.97 8.03
C TYR A 236 12.26 -11.98 7.44
N GLY A 237 13.26 -11.63 8.24
CA GLY A 237 14.63 -11.56 7.79
C GLY A 237 14.78 -10.74 6.53
N ASP A 238 15.52 -11.27 5.59
CA ASP A 238 15.68 -10.71 4.24
C ASP A 238 14.49 -11.16 3.37
N TRP A 239 13.41 -10.39 3.40
CA TRP A 239 12.13 -10.74 2.79
C TRP A 239 12.22 -10.71 1.26
N CYS A 240 11.66 -11.75 0.61
CA CYS A 240 11.62 -11.87 -0.85
C CYS A 240 12.99 -11.83 -1.52
N VAL A 241 14.00 -12.42 -0.90
CA VAL A 241 15.32 -12.60 -1.50
C VAL A 241 15.18 -13.26 -2.88
N PRO A 242 15.91 -12.78 -3.92
CA PRO A 242 15.92 -13.46 -5.21
C PRO A 242 16.31 -14.93 -5.03
N PRO A 243 15.48 -15.88 -5.50
CA PRO A 243 15.71 -17.30 -5.23
C PRO A 243 16.92 -17.81 -6.01
N GLU A 244 17.75 -18.61 -5.38
CA GLU A 244 18.79 -19.39 -6.07
C GLU A 244 18.19 -20.45 -6.98
N SER A 245 16.96 -20.90 -6.66
CA SER A 245 16.17 -21.81 -7.49
C SER A 245 14.68 -21.46 -7.42
N LEU A 246 13.88 -21.95 -8.37
CA LEU A 246 12.43 -21.76 -8.39
C LEU A 246 11.73 -22.35 -7.14
N GLU A 247 12.32 -23.34 -6.50
CA GLU A 247 11.80 -23.98 -5.29
C GLU A 247 11.91 -23.06 -4.07
N MET A 248 12.83 -22.08 -4.12
CA MET A 248 13.08 -21.13 -3.04
C MET A 248 12.30 -19.82 -3.17
N ILE A 249 11.41 -19.68 -4.17
CA ILE A 249 10.66 -18.41 -4.44
C ILE A 249 9.91 -17.88 -3.20
N HIS A 250 9.58 -18.76 -2.27
CA HIS A 250 8.87 -18.41 -1.04
C HIS A 250 9.70 -18.72 0.21
N SER A 251 11.00 -18.92 0.05
CA SER A 251 11.89 -19.12 1.19
C SER A 251 11.84 -17.87 2.08
N GLN A 252 11.40 -18.08 3.32
CA GLN A 252 11.43 -17.12 4.41
C GLN A 252 12.56 -17.47 5.38
N ASP A 253 13.55 -18.21 4.89
CA ASP A 253 14.63 -18.65 5.74
C ASP A 253 15.47 -17.43 6.13
N PRO A 254 15.53 -17.08 7.41
CA PRO A 254 16.47 -16.09 7.88
C PRO A 254 17.86 -16.68 7.72
N ALA A 255 18.67 -16.11 6.83
CA ALA A 255 20.05 -16.53 6.64
C ALA A 255 20.88 -16.34 7.91
#